data_280b933aae054c0fc6d8c940b5583064
#
_entry.id   280b933aae054c0fc6d8c940b5583064
#
_cell.length_a   1.000
_cell.length_b   1.000
_cell.length_c   1.000
_cell.angle_alpha   90.00
_cell.angle_beta   90.00
_cell.angle_gamma   90.00
#
_symmetry.space_group_name_H-M   'P 1'
#
loop_
_entity.id
_entity.type
_entity.pdbx_description
1 polymer ?
#
loop_
_entity_poly.entity_id
_entity_poly.type
_entity_poly.pdbx_seq_one_letter_code
_entity_poly.pdbx_strand_id
1 'polypeptide(L)'
;LEFVSLIPDSALDFLKRLVETPSPSGFEEANAAHFREYVAPFADRVTTDPMGNVIAAVNPEGSPRVMLAGHIDEIGFLIHYISDDGCCYFRGIGGHDNVVLVGQRVVIHTNQGPVPGVIGKKPIHLLTDEERGKKVDMADLWIDIGATGGREEVLAAGVRVGDPATYEYGYTPLLGDRAAARAFDNRIGAWVVAEALRRVKELNPKAAVFAVATVQEEVGLRGARTSAYGIDPHVGIAVDVTFATDYPSMDKRKVSELSLGKGPTILRGANANRKLADHMIRLAEEKSIPHQLEATPGGTGTDANAMQISRAGMITGLVGVPLRYMHTPGEIISLSDADNAAEWLAVTCASLGSGDDWTP
;
A
#
# COMPACT_ATOMS: atom_id res chain seq x y z
N LEU A 1 -10.74 -25.12 12.17
CA LEU A 1 -9.59 -24.81 11.33
C LEU A 1 -8.66 -23.97 12.19
N GLU A 2 -7.60 -24.58 12.74
CA GLU A 2 -6.56 -23.85 13.45
C GLU A 2 -5.76 -23.08 12.40
N PHE A 3 -5.81 -21.74 12.48
CA PHE A 3 -4.92 -20.86 11.72
C PHE A 3 -3.55 -20.88 12.42
N VAL A 4 -2.60 -21.62 11.88
CA VAL A 4 -1.21 -21.49 12.29
C VAL A 4 -0.69 -20.20 11.65
N SER A 5 -0.67 -19.13 12.41
CA SER A 5 -0.02 -17.89 11.99
C SER A 5 1.48 -18.14 11.92
N LEU A 6 2.07 -17.98 10.72
CA LEU A 6 3.53 -17.99 10.53
C LEU A 6 4.15 -16.67 11.02
N ILE A 7 3.33 -15.66 11.29
CA ILE A 7 3.72 -14.31 11.69
C ILE A 7 3.54 -14.17 13.21
N PRO A 8 4.48 -13.56 13.95
CA PRO A 8 4.31 -13.27 15.37
C PRO A 8 3.03 -12.47 15.64
N ASP A 9 2.35 -12.74 16.75
CA ASP A 9 1.09 -12.09 17.09
C ASP A 9 1.17 -10.56 17.08
N SER A 10 2.26 -9.99 17.60
CA SER A 10 2.49 -8.54 17.61
C SER A 10 2.59 -7.94 16.20
N ALA A 11 3.20 -8.67 15.27
CA ALA A 11 3.31 -8.24 13.88
C ALA A 11 1.98 -8.39 13.13
N LEU A 12 1.20 -9.43 13.43
CA LEU A 12 -0.15 -9.60 12.90
C LEU A 12 -1.11 -8.52 13.42
N ASP A 13 -1.03 -8.18 14.70
CA ASP A 13 -1.84 -7.10 15.29
C ASP A 13 -1.47 -5.74 14.69
N PHE A 14 -0.19 -5.50 14.41
CA PHE A 14 0.24 -4.30 13.69
C PHE A 14 -0.35 -4.25 12.26
N LEU A 15 -0.32 -5.36 11.51
CA LEU A 15 -0.94 -5.44 10.18
C LEU A 15 -2.43 -5.12 10.23
N LYS A 16 -3.17 -5.73 11.19
CA LYS A 16 -4.59 -5.46 11.38
C LYS A 16 -4.86 -3.99 11.66
N ARG A 17 -4.09 -3.38 12.57
CA ARG A 17 -4.19 -1.94 12.88
C ARG A 17 -3.97 -1.09 11.63
N LEU A 18 -2.98 -1.42 10.80
CA LEU A 18 -2.73 -0.70 9.55
C LEU A 18 -3.92 -0.78 8.59
N VAL A 19 -4.44 -1.98 8.30
CA VAL A 19 -5.52 -2.14 7.30
C VAL A 19 -6.90 -1.71 7.82
N GLU A 20 -7.13 -1.68 9.12
CA GLU A 20 -8.39 -1.26 9.73
C GLU A 20 -8.47 0.25 9.97
N THR A 21 -7.33 0.93 10.13
CA THR A 21 -7.29 2.38 10.34
C THR A 21 -7.45 3.11 9.02
N PRO A 22 -8.44 3.97 8.85
CA PRO A 22 -8.60 4.77 7.62
C PRO A 22 -7.42 5.73 7.43
N SER A 23 -6.87 5.76 6.21
CA SER A 23 -5.88 6.76 5.79
C SER A 23 -5.87 6.96 4.28
N PRO A 24 -6.94 7.48 3.68
CA PRO A 24 -6.89 7.86 2.27
C PRO A 24 -5.83 8.95 2.05
N SER A 25 -5.25 9.01 0.84
CA SER A 25 -4.14 9.93 0.56
C SER A 25 -4.42 11.37 1.01
N GLY A 26 -3.52 11.93 1.80
CA GLY A 26 -3.64 13.25 2.43
C GLY A 26 -4.24 13.23 3.84
N PHE A 27 -4.54 12.03 4.39
CA PHE A 27 -5.13 11.85 5.73
C PHE A 27 -4.48 10.66 6.45
N GLU A 28 -3.14 10.56 6.38
CA GLU A 28 -2.38 9.38 6.81
C GLU A 28 -1.93 9.42 8.28
N GLU A 29 -2.21 10.49 9.03
CA GLU A 29 -1.64 10.76 10.35
C GLU A 29 -1.84 9.60 11.35
N ALA A 30 -3.02 8.95 11.31
CA ALA A 30 -3.34 7.86 12.23
C ALA A 30 -2.47 6.61 11.94
N ASN A 31 -2.33 6.24 10.66
CA ASN A 31 -1.47 5.12 10.27
C ASN A 31 0.02 5.44 10.43
N ALA A 32 0.44 6.67 10.16
CA ALA A 32 1.78 7.14 10.47
C ALA A 32 2.12 6.99 11.96
N ALA A 33 1.14 7.25 12.85
CA ALA A 33 1.31 7.04 14.28
C ALA A 33 1.47 5.55 14.63
N HIS A 34 0.67 4.65 14.04
CA HIS A 34 0.79 3.21 14.23
C HIS A 34 2.14 2.67 13.76
N PHE A 35 2.59 3.10 12.58
CA PHE A 35 3.91 2.72 12.07
C PHE A 35 5.03 3.20 13.02
N ARG A 36 4.97 4.45 13.46
CA ARG A 36 5.97 5.03 14.39
C ARG A 36 6.01 4.26 15.72
N GLU A 37 4.86 3.94 16.28
CA GLU A 37 4.74 3.17 17.53
C GLU A 37 5.36 1.78 17.38
N TYR A 38 5.09 1.10 16.25
CA TYR A 38 5.58 -0.23 16.01
C TYR A 38 7.10 -0.30 15.83
N VAL A 39 7.69 0.65 15.09
CA VAL A 39 9.14 0.63 14.81
C VAL A 39 10.01 1.19 15.94
N ALA A 40 9.46 2.02 16.83
CA ALA A 40 10.20 2.71 17.88
C ALA A 40 11.02 1.79 18.78
N PRO A 41 10.56 0.58 19.18
CA PRO A 41 11.34 -0.30 20.07
C PRO A 41 12.65 -0.83 19.49
N PHE A 42 12.78 -0.90 18.17
CA PHE A 42 13.95 -1.50 17.51
C PHE A 42 14.70 -0.57 16.57
N ALA A 43 14.14 0.58 16.22
CA ALA A 43 14.85 1.59 15.44
C ALA A 43 15.83 2.41 16.32
N ASP A 44 16.99 2.78 15.76
CA ASP A 44 17.95 3.67 16.42
C ASP A 44 17.52 5.15 16.32
N ARG A 45 16.73 5.48 15.29
CA ARG A 45 16.17 6.81 15.05
C ARG A 45 14.83 6.71 14.34
N VAL A 46 13.84 7.50 14.78
CA VAL A 46 12.55 7.66 14.09
C VAL A 46 12.27 9.14 13.92
N THR A 47 11.95 9.54 12.70
CA THR A 47 11.61 10.93 12.35
C THR A 47 10.39 10.97 11.46
N THR A 48 9.74 12.14 11.37
CA THR A 48 8.67 12.40 10.40
C THR A 48 9.06 13.63 9.61
N ASP A 49 8.97 13.56 8.30
CA ASP A 49 9.26 14.69 7.43
C ASP A 49 8.05 15.64 7.28
N PRO A 50 8.20 16.82 6.63
CA PRO A 50 7.10 17.75 6.44
C PRO A 50 5.93 17.22 5.59
N MET A 51 6.12 16.16 4.80
CA MET A 51 5.04 15.52 4.04
C MET A 51 4.23 14.53 4.88
N GLY A 52 4.76 14.10 6.04
CA GLY A 52 4.14 13.09 6.88
C GLY A 52 4.77 11.70 6.76
N ASN A 53 5.78 11.50 5.90
CA ASN A 53 6.50 10.23 5.84
C ASN A 53 7.12 9.89 7.18
N VAL A 54 6.97 8.66 7.67
CA VAL A 54 7.67 8.18 8.85
C VAL A 54 8.93 7.44 8.43
N ILE A 55 10.08 7.89 8.91
CA ILE A 55 11.40 7.37 8.57
C ILE A 55 12.01 6.75 9.82
N ALA A 56 12.13 5.44 9.85
CA ALA A 56 12.78 4.69 10.90
C ALA A 56 14.13 4.16 10.42
N ALA A 57 15.18 4.28 11.21
CA ALA A 57 16.54 3.92 10.81
C ALA A 57 17.20 2.98 11.79
N VAL A 58 17.93 2.00 11.26
CA VAL A 58 18.90 1.16 11.96
C VAL A 58 20.29 1.49 11.41
N ASN A 59 21.26 1.67 12.29
CA ASN A 59 22.64 2.08 12.00
C ASN A 59 22.69 3.34 11.10
N PRO A 60 22.08 4.48 11.50
CA PRO A 60 21.89 5.65 10.63
C PRO A 60 23.19 6.29 10.12
N GLU A 61 24.32 6.01 10.75
CA GLU A 61 25.66 6.50 10.35
C GLU A 61 26.41 5.46 9.49
N GLY A 62 25.80 4.32 9.18
CA GLY A 62 26.36 3.26 8.36
C GLY A 62 26.47 3.61 6.88
N SER A 63 27.12 2.74 6.12
CA SER A 63 27.28 2.88 4.66
C SER A 63 27.26 1.50 3.98
N PRO A 64 26.59 1.36 2.82
CA PRO A 64 25.81 2.39 2.10
C PRO A 64 24.51 2.76 2.83
N ARG A 65 23.87 3.88 2.46
CA ARG A 65 22.49 4.18 2.85
C ARG A 65 21.53 3.40 1.97
N VAL A 66 20.67 2.62 2.61
CA VAL A 66 19.63 1.78 1.95
C VAL A 66 18.26 2.26 2.41
N MET A 67 17.38 2.59 1.49
CA MET A 67 16.01 2.99 1.77
C MET A 67 15.06 1.86 1.34
N LEU A 68 14.22 1.41 2.25
CA LEU A 68 13.06 0.55 1.99
C LEU A 68 11.82 1.41 2.08
N ALA A 69 10.94 1.38 1.08
CA ALA A 69 9.74 2.19 1.02
C ALA A 69 8.50 1.33 0.81
N GLY A 70 7.44 1.61 1.57
CA GLY A 70 6.10 1.06 1.37
C GLY A 70 5.08 2.11 1.79
N HIS A 71 4.04 2.36 0.97
CA HIS A 71 3.10 3.43 1.28
C HIS A 71 2.01 3.02 2.25
N ILE A 72 1.57 4.00 3.07
CA ILE A 72 0.54 3.81 4.10
C ILE A 72 -0.79 4.46 3.74
N ASP A 73 -0.83 5.23 2.67
CA ASP A 73 -2.09 5.74 2.14
C ASP A 73 -2.87 4.63 1.41
N GLU A 74 -4.12 4.89 1.17
CA GLU A 74 -5.05 4.04 0.43
C GLU A 74 -5.90 4.88 -0.51
N ILE A 75 -6.51 4.24 -1.50
CA ILE A 75 -7.58 4.84 -2.29
C ILE A 75 -8.80 5.12 -1.41
N GLY A 76 -9.57 6.12 -1.77
CA GLY A 76 -10.77 6.51 -1.02
C GLY A 76 -11.61 7.51 -1.78
N PHE A 77 -12.41 8.27 -1.04
CA PHE A 77 -13.30 9.27 -1.61
C PHE A 77 -13.15 10.58 -0.88
N LEU A 78 -13.44 11.70 -1.58
CA LEU A 78 -13.47 13.02 -0.99
C LEU A 78 -14.86 13.64 -1.27
N ILE A 79 -15.56 14.07 -0.22
CA ILE A 79 -16.84 14.77 -0.39
C ILE A 79 -16.57 16.11 -1.07
N HIS A 80 -17.19 16.35 -2.22
CA HIS A 80 -17.00 17.61 -2.94
C HIS A 80 -18.26 18.46 -3.08
N TYR A 81 -19.45 17.86 -2.87
CA TYR A 81 -20.71 18.57 -2.91
C TYR A 81 -21.77 17.88 -2.03
N ILE A 82 -22.58 18.64 -1.33
CA ILE A 82 -23.74 18.17 -0.57
C ILE A 82 -24.98 18.83 -1.19
N SER A 83 -25.91 18.01 -1.69
CA SER A 83 -27.12 18.51 -2.32
C SER A 83 -28.15 19.00 -1.29
N ASP A 84 -29.14 19.77 -1.75
CA ASP A 84 -30.18 20.32 -0.87
C ASP A 84 -31.09 19.23 -0.28
N ASP A 85 -31.21 18.08 -0.97
CA ASP A 85 -31.93 16.89 -0.52
C ASP A 85 -31.08 15.92 0.34
N GLY A 86 -29.84 16.29 0.69
CA GLY A 86 -29.02 15.58 1.67
C GLY A 86 -28.12 14.45 1.12
N CYS A 87 -27.89 14.40 -0.20
CA CYS A 87 -26.94 13.46 -0.80
C CYS A 87 -25.53 14.03 -0.82
N CYS A 88 -24.54 13.22 -0.45
CA CYS A 88 -23.12 13.59 -0.46
C CYS A 88 -22.45 13.11 -1.74
N TYR A 89 -22.17 14.01 -2.67
CA TYR A 89 -21.42 13.70 -3.90
C TYR A 89 -19.92 13.71 -3.62
N PHE A 90 -19.20 12.78 -4.24
CA PHE A 90 -17.79 12.55 -3.97
C PHE A 90 -16.95 12.42 -5.23
N ARG A 91 -15.65 12.52 -5.07
CA ARG A 91 -14.63 12.18 -6.07
C ARG A 91 -13.70 11.11 -5.52
N GLY A 92 -13.09 10.32 -6.41
CA GLY A 92 -12.08 9.34 -6.04
C GLY A 92 -10.77 10.01 -5.60
N ILE A 93 -10.18 9.48 -4.55
CA ILE A 93 -8.78 9.63 -4.19
C ILE A 93 -8.09 8.36 -4.71
N GLY A 94 -7.11 8.50 -5.61
CA GLY A 94 -6.51 7.36 -6.32
C GLY A 94 -7.40 6.78 -7.42
N GLY A 95 -7.05 5.59 -7.89
CA GLY A 95 -7.73 4.91 -9.00
C GLY A 95 -8.86 3.97 -8.54
N HIS A 96 -10.04 4.05 -9.14
CA HIS A 96 -11.20 3.23 -8.79
C HIS A 96 -11.80 2.51 -10.01
N ASP A 97 -12.26 1.28 -9.82
CA ASP A 97 -13.22 0.65 -10.73
C ASP A 97 -14.64 1.07 -10.31
N ASN A 98 -15.28 1.92 -11.12
CA ASN A 98 -16.61 2.45 -10.81
C ASN A 98 -17.69 1.36 -10.70
N VAL A 99 -17.46 0.16 -11.26
CA VAL A 99 -18.42 -0.95 -11.21
C VAL A 99 -18.55 -1.51 -9.80
N VAL A 100 -17.47 -1.49 -9.00
CA VAL A 100 -17.50 -2.04 -7.64
C VAL A 100 -18.03 -1.06 -6.60
N LEU A 101 -18.29 0.21 -6.95
CA LEU A 101 -18.69 1.25 -5.99
C LEU A 101 -20.14 1.10 -5.51
N VAL A 102 -21.03 0.73 -6.42
CA VAL A 102 -22.49 0.78 -6.18
C VAL A 102 -22.91 -0.20 -5.09
N GLY A 103 -23.61 0.30 -4.07
CA GLY A 103 -24.10 -0.49 -2.95
C GLY A 103 -23.06 -0.75 -1.86
N GLN A 104 -21.84 -0.23 -2.00
CA GLN A 104 -20.83 -0.37 -0.95
C GLN A 104 -21.17 0.48 0.26
N ARG A 105 -20.91 -0.08 1.45
CA ARG A 105 -20.91 0.67 2.70
C ARG A 105 -19.59 1.41 2.83
N VAL A 106 -19.70 2.66 3.25
CA VAL A 106 -18.56 3.57 3.44
C VAL A 106 -18.70 4.31 4.77
N VAL A 107 -17.60 4.86 5.23
CA VAL A 107 -17.56 5.73 6.41
C VAL A 107 -16.95 7.07 5.98
N ILE A 108 -17.67 8.16 6.20
CA ILE A 108 -17.15 9.52 6.06
C ILE A 108 -16.44 9.89 7.35
N HIS A 109 -15.18 10.30 7.27
CA HIS A 109 -14.36 10.65 8.43
C HIS A 109 -14.42 12.15 8.68
N THR A 110 -15.25 12.54 9.65
CA THR A 110 -15.46 13.94 10.01
C THR A 110 -14.70 14.32 11.28
N ASN A 111 -14.52 15.61 11.52
CA ASN A 111 -13.94 16.12 12.77
C ASN A 111 -14.81 15.83 14.03
N GLN A 112 -16.05 15.40 13.85
CA GLN A 112 -16.97 15.04 14.95
C GLN A 112 -17.04 13.52 15.15
N GLY A 113 -16.35 12.73 14.32
CA GLY A 113 -16.34 11.28 14.34
C GLY A 113 -16.80 10.66 13.02
N PRO A 114 -16.78 9.33 12.92
CA PRO A 114 -17.16 8.61 11.73
C PRO A 114 -18.68 8.66 11.46
N VAL A 115 -19.07 8.90 10.22
CA VAL A 115 -20.46 8.90 9.76
C VAL A 115 -20.63 7.80 8.72
N PRO A 116 -21.39 6.71 9.01
CA PRO A 116 -21.62 5.64 8.05
C PRO A 116 -22.55 6.09 6.93
N GLY A 117 -22.36 5.51 5.74
CA GLY A 117 -23.19 5.77 4.58
C GLY A 117 -23.13 4.63 3.57
N VAL A 118 -23.93 4.73 2.54
CA VAL A 118 -24.01 3.77 1.44
C VAL A 118 -23.86 4.50 0.10
N ILE A 119 -23.03 3.97 -0.79
CA ILE A 119 -22.92 4.51 -2.15
C ILE A 119 -24.17 4.13 -2.95
N GLY A 120 -24.98 5.13 -3.24
CA GLY A 120 -26.24 5.02 -3.95
C GLY A 120 -26.13 5.34 -5.44
N LYS A 121 -27.07 4.81 -6.19
CA LYS A 121 -27.30 5.11 -7.60
C LYS A 121 -28.76 4.84 -7.96
N LYS A 122 -29.26 5.45 -9.03
CA LYS A 122 -30.59 5.14 -9.57
C LYS A 122 -30.71 3.63 -9.83
N PRO A 123 -31.72 2.92 -9.24
CA PRO A 123 -31.83 1.46 -9.35
C PRO A 123 -32.18 1.03 -10.77
N ILE A 124 -31.70 -0.18 -11.15
CA ILE A 124 -31.81 -0.70 -12.52
C ILE A 124 -33.24 -0.73 -13.06
N HIS A 125 -34.25 -0.94 -12.19
CA HIS A 125 -35.65 -1.00 -12.56
C HIS A 125 -36.24 0.36 -13.00
N LEU A 126 -35.58 1.46 -12.62
CA LEU A 126 -35.98 2.83 -12.97
C LEU A 126 -35.13 3.42 -14.11
N LEU A 127 -34.13 2.67 -14.60
CA LEU A 127 -33.31 3.09 -15.75
C LEU A 127 -34.06 2.87 -17.06
N THR A 128 -33.92 3.81 -18.00
CA THR A 128 -34.30 3.60 -19.40
C THR A 128 -33.34 2.59 -20.07
N ASP A 129 -33.73 2.06 -21.24
CA ASP A 129 -32.87 1.11 -21.96
C ASP A 129 -31.53 1.75 -22.39
N GLU A 130 -31.55 3.05 -22.72
CA GLU A 130 -30.33 3.81 -23.01
C GLU A 130 -29.42 3.93 -21.78
N GLU A 131 -29.96 4.26 -20.61
CA GLU A 131 -29.21 4.39 -19.35
C GLU A 131 -28.61 3.05 -18.91
N ARG A 132 -29.28 1.92 -19.17
CA ARG A 132 -28.78 0.56 -18.85
C ARG A 132 -27.50 0.20 -19.61
N GLY A 133 -27.35 0.71 -20.83
CA GLY A 133 -26.17 0.49 -21.68
C GLY A 133 -24.97 1.34 -21.32
N LYS A 134 -25.11 2.34 -20.47
CA LYS A 134 -24.01 3.25 -20.07
C LYS A 134 -23.15 2.62 -19.00
N LYS A 135 -21.83 2.88 -19.07
CA LYS A 135 -20.91 2.57 -17.97
C LYS A 135 -21.28 3.40 -16.74
N VAL A 136 -21.04 2.86 -15.57
CA VAL A 136 -21.19 3.60 -14.31
C VAL A 136 -20.19 4.76 -14.30
N ASP A 137 -20.68 5.99 -14.16
CA ASP A 137 -19.84 7.16 -13.93
C ASP A 137 -19.91 7.51 -12.44
N MET A 138 -18.74 7.78 -11.84
CA MET A 138 -18.66 8.18 -10.43
C MET A 138 -19.41 9.49 -10.17
N ALA A 139 -19.51 10.37 -11.17
CA ALA A 139 -20.26 11.62 -11.07
C ALA A 139 -21.77 11.43 -10.88
N ASP A 140 -22.30 10.25 -11.23
CA ASP A 140 -23.72 9.89 -11.06
C ASP A 140 -23.99 9.16 -9.74
N LEU A 141 -22.98 9.02 -8.88
CA LEU A 141 -23.05 8.34 -7.58
C LEU A 141 -23.06 9.35 -6.43
N TRP A 142 -23.64 8.96 -5.32
CA TRP A 142 -23.63 9.74 -4.08
C TRP A 142 -23.48 8.81 -2.86
N ILE A 143 -23.02 9.35 -1.75
CA ILE A 143 -23.09 8.67 -0.44
C ILE A 143 -24.37 9.16 0.24
N ASP A 144 -25.22 8.21 0.61
CA ASP A 144 -26.44 8.41 1.38
C ASP A 144 -26.16 8.03 2.83
N ILE A 145 -26.31 9.00 3.75
CA ILE A 145 -26.16 8.81 5.20
C ILE A 145 -27.50 8.68 5.92
N GLY A 146 -28.62 8.60 5.17
CA GLY A 146 -29.98 8.52 5.72
C GLY A 146 -30.59 9.86 6.14
N ALA A 147 -30.03 10.98 5.69
CA ALA A 147 -30.55 12.31 5.99
C ALA A 147 -31.90 12.56 5.30
N THR A 148 -32.94 12.84 6.08
CA THR A 148 -34.31 13.17 5.61
C THR A 148 -34.62 14.67 5.67
N GLY A 149 -33.86 15.41 6.49
CA GLY A 149 -33.93 16.86 6.64
C GLY A 149 -33.03 17.64 5.67
N GLY A 150 -32.54 16.97 4.61
CA GLY A 150 -31.72 17.58 3.58
C GLY A 150 -30.32 17.98 4.04
N ARG A 151 -29.75 18.97 3.34
CA ARG A 151 -28.38 19.45 3.56
C ARG A 151 -28.11 19.86 5.02
N GLU A 152 -29.04 20.49 5.70
CA GLU A 152 -28.84 20.96 7.08
C GLU A 152 -28.62 19.79 8.04
N GLU A 153 -29.32 18.69 7.84
CA GLU A 153 -29.14 17.48 8.66
C GLU A 153 -27.77 16.84 8.40
N VAL A 154 -27.30 16.79 7.14
CA VAL A 154 -25.96 16.33 6.80
C VAL A 154 -24.89 17.19 7.47
N LEU A 155 -25.06 18.51 7.43
CA LEU A 155 -24.16 19.44 8.11
C LEU A 155 -24.21 19.29 9.64
N ALA A 156 -25.38 19.03 10.22
CA ALA A 156 -25.53 18.76 11.65
C ALA A 156 -24.86 17.45 12.08
N ALA A 157 -24.85 16.44 11.21
CA ALA A 157 -24.09 15.19 11.41
C ALA A 157 -22.56 15.37 11.33
N GLY A 158 -22.08 16.58 11.06
CA GLY A 158 -20.65 16.90 11.02
C GLY A 158 -20.02 16.83 9.63
N VAL A 159 -20.70 16.30 8.61
CA VAL A 159 -20.13 16.14 7.26
C VAL A 159 -19.91 17.49 6.58
N ARG A 160 -18.75 17.65 5.97
CA ARG A 160 -18.32 18.85 5.25
C ARG A 160 -17.72 18.49 3.88
N VAL A 161 -17.74 19.44 2.97
CA VAL A 161 -16.94 19.36 1.75
C VAL A 161 -15.47 19.33 2.13
N GLY A 162 -14.75 18.35 1.59
CA GLY A 162 -13.36 18.07 1.92
C GLY A 162 -13.16 16.93 2.93
N ASP A 163 -14.23 16.39 3.53
CA ASP A 163 -14.10 15.21 4.38
C ASP A 163 -13.81 13.97 3.52
N PRO A 164 -12.84 13.14 3.92
CA PRO A 164 -12.56 11.88 3.24
C PRO A 164 -13.54 10.78 3.65
N ALA A 165 -13.68 9.78 2.78
CA ALA A 165 -14.42 8.57 3.10
C ALA A 165 -13.69 7.33 2.59
N THR A 166 -13.87 6.21 3.29
CA THR A 166 -13.30 4.91 2.92
C THR A 166 -14.36 3.82 2.93
N TYR A 167 -14.08 2.69 2.27
CA TYR A 167 -14.91 1.50 2.39
C TYR A 167 -14.96 1.01 3.85
N GLU A 168 -16.11 0.50 4.28
CA GLU A 168 -16.30 -0.14 5.58
C GLU A 168 -15.92 -1.63 5.51
N TYR A 169 -14.62 -1.93 5.39
CA TYR A 169 -14.08 -3.29 5.38
C TYR A 169 -12.84 -3.38 6.25
N GLY A 170 -12.72 -4.46 7.02
CA GLY A 170 -11.58 -4.74 7.89
C GLY A 170 -10.88 -6.03 7.50
N TYR A 171 -9.91 -6.44 8.34
CA TYR A 171 -9.18 -7.68 8.19
C TYR A 171 -10.09 -8.91 8.36
N THR A 172 -10.09 -9.79 7.38
CA THR A 172 -10.86 -11.04 7.39
C THR A 172 -9.95 -12.21 7.06
N PRO A 173 -9.71 -13.16 7.99
CA PRO A 173 -8.94 -14.35 7.68
C PRO A 173 -9.71 -15.26 6.72
N LEU A 174 -9.00 -15.83 5.74
CA LEU A 174 -9.54 -16.79 4.77
C LEU A 174 -8.88 -18.16 4.96
N LEU A 175 -9.14 -19.10 4.06
CA LEU A 175 -8.56 -20.45 4.12
C LEU A 175 -7.03 -20.43 3.96
N GLY A 176 -6.35 -21.25 4.76
CA GLY A 176 -4.90 -21.33 4.81
C GLY A 176 -4.29 -20.08 5.46
N ASP A 177 -3.29 -19.52 4.84
CA ASP A 177 -2.60 -18.29 5.27
C ASP A 177 -3.08 -17.03 4.54
N ARG A 178 -4.27 -17.07 3.93
CA ARG A 178 -4.81 -15.93 3.19
C ARG A 178 -5.63 -15.03 4.09
N ALA A 179 -5.60 -13.76 3.74
CA ALA A 179 -6.45 -12.75 4.38
C ALA A 179 -7.05 -11.83 3.31
N ALA A 180 -8.23 -11.32 3.60
CA ALA A 180 -8.86 -10.27 2.82
C ALA A 180 -9.00 -9.00 3.66
N ALA A 181 -8.74 -7.85 3.05
CA ALA A 181 -9.01 -6.53 3.63
C ALA A 181 -9.07 -5.48 2.51
N ARG A 182 -9.56 -4.28 2.82
CA ARG A 182 -9.24 -3.11 2.02
C ARG A 182 -7.79 -2.70 2.30
N ALA A 183 -7.16 -2.00 1.37
CA ALA A 183 -5.88 -1.34 1.56
C ALA A 183 -4.69 -2.26 1.96
N PHE A 184 -4.71 -3.54 1.58
CA PHE A 184 -3.46 -4.27 1.49
C PHE A 184 -2.52 -3.58 0.49
N ASP A 185 -3.08 -2.96 -0.54
CA ASP A 185 -2.44 -1.92 -1.34
C ASP A 185 -2.41 -0.60 -0.57
N ASN A 186 -1.22 -0.12 -0.06
CA ASN A 186 0.01 -0.94 0.05
C ASN A 186 0.47 -0.98 1.53
N ARG A 187 -0.48 -1.07 2.45
CA ARG A 187 -0.16 -1.23 3.88
C ARG A 187 0.58 -2.51 4.19
N ILE A 188 0.46 -3.50 3.29
CA ILE A 188 1.30 -4.69 3.38
C ILE A 188 2.77 -4.37 3.10
N GLY A 189 3.06 -3.49 2.15
CA GLY A 189 4.40 -3.00 1.89
C GLY A 189 4.96 -2.21 3.08
N ALA A 190 4.16 -1.34 3.69
CA ALA A 190 4.56 -0.63 4.92
C ALA A 190 4.86 -1.62 6.07
N TRP A 191 4.03 -2.66 6.24
CA TRP A 191 4.29 -3.74 7.19
C TRP A 191 5.59 -4.49 6.87
N VAL A 192 5.82 -4.84 5.60
CA VAL A 192 7.03 -5.54 5.15
C VAL A 192 8.29 -4.75 5.46
N VAL A 193 8.32 -3.44 5.18
CA VAL A 193 9.52 -2.63 5.45
C VAL A 193 9.78 -2.45 6.94
N ALA A 194 8.74 -2.39 7.78
CA ALA A 194 8.87 -2.35 9.23
C ALA A 194 9.44 -3.67 9.77
N GLU A 195 8.92 -4.81 9.34
CA GLU A 195 9.41 -6.14 9.72
C GLU A 195 10.82 -6.41 9.20
N ALA A 196 11.14 -5.97 7.98
CA ALA A 196 12.51 -6.04 7.46
C ALA A 196 13.48 -5.23 8.34
N LEU A 197 13.09 -4.03 8.79
CA LEU A 197 13.91 -3.21 9.69
C LEU A 197 14.14 -3.91 11.05
N ARG A 198 13.10 -4.53 11.62
CA ARG A 198 13.22 -5.31 12.86
C ARG A 198 14.23 -6.45 12.72
N ARG A 199 14.11 -7.23 11.64
CA ARG A 199 14.99 -8.38 11.38
C ARG A 199 16.42 -7.94 11.07
N VAL A 200 16.62 -6.91 10.26
CA VAL A 200 17.96 -6.42 9.92
C VAL A 200 18.71 -5.89 11.14
N LYS A 201 18.01 -5.36 12.15
CA LYS A 201 18.62 -4.95 13.43
C LYS A 201 19.35 -6.11 14.09
N GLU A 202 18.77 -7.30 14.08
CA GLU A 202 19.36 -8.51 14.65
C GLU A 202 20.58 -9.01 13.85
N LEU A 203 20.66 -8.66 12.56
CA LEU A 203 21.76 -9.03 11.66
C LEU A 203 22.95 -8.06 11.74
N ASN A 204 22.87 -6.98 12.51
CA ASN A 204 23.92 -5.97 12.68
C ASN A 204 24.49 -5.47 11.35
N PRO A 205 23.68 -4.80 10.50
CA PRO A 205 24.09 -4.38 9.17
C PRO A 205 25.21 -3.34 9.19
N LYS A 206 26.12 -3.40 8.22
CA LYS A 206 27.09 -2.32 7.95
C LYS A 206 26.41 -1.12 7.31
N ALA A 207 25.41 -1.35 6.51
CA ALA A 207 24.60 -0.33 5.84
C ALA A 207 23.77 0.47 6.86
N ALA A 208 23.51 1.74 6.56
CA ALA A 208 22.44 2.49 7.19
C ALA A 208 21.12 2.10 6.53
N VAL A 209 20.19 1.46 7.25
CA VAL A 209 18.93 0.98 6.70
C VAL A 209 17.79 1.87 7.18
N PHE A 210 17.05 2.43 6.24
CA PHE A 210 15.90 3.29 6.48
C PHE A 210 14.63 2.59 6.00
N ALA A 211 13.70 2.29 6.91
CA ALA A 211 12.34 1.88 6.56
C ALA A 211 11.45 3.12 6.55
N VAL A 212 10.78 3.34 5.44
CA VAL A 212 9.95 4.53 5.22
C VAL A 212 8.51 4.10 4.94
N ALA A 213 7.60 4.54 5.81
CA ALA A 213 6.18 4.57 5.52
C ALA A 213 5.91 5.84 4.72
N THR A 214 5.74 5.70 3.42
CA THR A 214 5.51 6.81 2.50
C THR A 214 4.04 7.21 2.47
N VAL A 215 3.76 8.48 2.15
CA VAL A 215 2.42 9.04 2.07
C VAL A 215 2.10 9.51 0.65
N GLN A 216 0.81 9.60 0.31
CA GLN A 216 0.33 10.16 -0.96
C GLN A 216 0.95 9.49 -2.20
N GLU A 217 1.13 8.17 -2.14
CA GLU A 217 1.57 7.37 -3.29
C GLU A 217 0.50 7.38 -4.38
N GLU A 218 -0.75 7.07 -4.02
CA GLU A 218 -1.93 6.90 -4.87
C GLU A 218 -2.32 8.17 -5.68
N VAL A 219 -1.75 9.30 -5.28
CA VAL A 219 -1.99 10.60 -5.93
C VAL A 219 -0.70 11.21 -6.52
N GLY A 220 0.30 10.36 -6.79
CA GLY A 220 1.48 10.72 -7.59
C GLY A 220 2.84 10.54 -6.91
N LEU A 221 3.03 9.49 -6.10
CA LEU A 221 4.33 9.05 -5.54
C LEU A 221 5.03 10.16 -4.72
N ARG A 222 4.24 10.98 -4.00
CA ARG A 222 4.75 12.23 -3.44
C ARG A 222 5.68 12.01 -2.27
N GLY A 223 5.31 11.10 -1.37
CA GLY A 223 6.08 10.76 -0.18
C GLY A 223 7.43 10.14 -0.53
N ALA A 224 7.46 9.21 -1.47
CA ALA A 224 8.70 8.59 -1.94
C ALA A 224 9.67 9.61 -2.55
N ARG A 225 9.13 10.57 -3.30
CA ARG A 225 9.96 11.64 -3.89
C ARG A 225 10.66 12.48 -2.83
N THR A 226 9.94 12.89 -1.78
CA THR A 226 10.49 13.75 -0.74
C THR A 226 11.40 13.00 0.22
N SER A 227 11.03 11.79 0.63
CA SER A 227 11.84 10.96 1.52
C SER A 227 13.14 10.49 0.86
N ALA A 228 13.11 10.06 -0.42
CA ALA A 228 14.30 9.72 -1.18
C ALA A 228 15.24 10.91 -1.36
N TYR A 229 14.70 12.11 -1.58
CA TYR A 229 15.51 13.33 -1.63
C TYR A 229 16.18 13.64 -0.28
N GLY A 230 15.44 13.48 0.82
CA GLY A 230 15.93 13.80 2.16
C GLY A 230 16.95 12.81 2.70
N ILE A 231 16.74 11.51 2.50
CA ILE A 231 17.64 10.43 2.94
C ILE A 231 18.90 10.36 2.07
N ASP A 232 18.77 10.68 0.76
CA ASP A 232 19.85 10.56 -0.23
C ASP A 232 20.46 9.14 -0.24
N PRO A 233 19.64 8.08 -0.46
CA PRO A 233 20.12 6.71 -0.40
C PRO A 233 20.95 6.33 -1.63
N HIS A 234 21.91 5.41 -1.45
CA HIS A 234 22.67 4.80 -2.54
C HIS A 234 21.84 3.70 -3.22
N VAL A 235 21.07 2.96 -2.42
CA VAL A 235 20.18 1.89 -2.85
C VAL A 235 18.79 2.17 -2.31
N GLY A 236 17.77 2.06 -3.15
CA GLY A 236 16.38 2.15 -2.77
C GLY A 236 15.60 0.92 -3.23
N ILE A 237 14.87 0.27 -2.34
CA ILE A 237 13.99 -0.84 -2.68
C ILE A 237 12.58 -0.47 -2.26
N ALA A 238 11.70 -0.30 -3.24
CA ALA A 238 10.28 -0.16 -2.95
C ALA A 238 9.65 -1.54 -2.74
N VAL A 239 8.69 -1.58 -1.84
CA VAL A 239 7.79 -2.72 -1.66
C VAL A 239 6.40 -2.27 -2.04
N ASP A 240 5.79 -2.98 -2.96
CA ASP A 240 4.43 -2.70 -3.39
C ASP A 240 3.67 -4.00 -3.60
N VAL A 241 2.38 -3.92 -3.85
CA VAL A 241 1.61 -5.08 -4.29
C VAL A 241 1.80 -5.31 -5.79
N THR A 242 1.56 -6.54 -6.24
CA THR A 242 1.55 -6.86 -7.67
C THR A 242 0.39 -7.78 -8.02
N PHE A 243 -0.01 -7.79 -9.29
CA PHE A 243 -1.18 -8.55 -9.75
C PHE A 243 -0.91 -10.05 -9.70
N ALA A 244 -1.50 -10.75 -8.73
CA ALA A 244 -1.61 -12.20 -8.81
C ALA A 244 -2.50 -12.59 -10.01
N THR A 245 -2.14 -13.68 -10.69
CA THR A 245 -2.81 -14.13 -11.92
C THR A 245 -3.36 -15.55 -11.81
N ASP A 246 -3.49 -16.03 -10.59
CA ASP A 246 -3.93 -17.38 -10.23
C ASP A 246 -5.44 -17.46 -9.95
N TYR A 247 -6.25 -16.72 -10.71
CA TYR A 247 -7.71 -16.73 -10.66
C TYR A 247 -8.32 -16.78 -12.08
N PRO A 248 -9.65 -17.07 -12.21
CA PRO A 248 -10.27 -17.24 -13.52
C PRO A 248 -10.12 -16.06 -14.47
N SER A 249 -10.08 -16.34 -15.78
CA SER A 249 -10.04 -15.37 -16.87
C SER A 249 -8.71 -14.60 -17.06
N MET A 250 -7.63 -15.04 -16.41
CA MET A 250 -6.31 -14.45 -16.60
C MET A 250 -5.54 -15.12 -17.76
N ASP A 251 -5.10 -14.32 -18.74
CA ASP A 251 -4.21 -14.78 -19.81
C ASP A 251 -2.75 -14.49 -19.42
N LYS A 252 -2.08 -15.50 -18.87
CA LYS A 252 -0.70 -15.41 -18.39
C LYS A 252 0.31 -14.96 -19.44
N ARG A 253 -0.02 -15.05 -20.73
CA ARG A 253 0.84 -14.58 -21.83
C ARG A 253 0.82 -13.05 -21.95
N LYS A 254 -0.24 -12.39 -21.43
CA LYS A 254 -0.41 -10.93 -21.48
C LYS A 254 0.03 -10.26 -20.19
N VAL A 255 -0.04 -11.01 -19.10
CA VAL A 255 0.38 -10.59 -17.76
C VAL A 255 1.28 -11.70 -17.21
N SER A 256 2.13 -11.43 -16.26
CA SER A 256 3.05 -12.44 -15.71
C SER A 256 2.30 -13.63 -15.09
N GLU A 257 2.97 -14.75 -14.85
CA GLU A 257 2.43 -15.87 -14.07
C GLU A 257 2.83 -15.74 -12.62
N LEU A 258 1.96 -15.14 -11.81
CA LEU A 258 2.19 -14.86 -10.39
C LEU A 258 1.06 -15.46 -9.55
N SER A 259 1.41 -16.09 -8.44
CA SER A 259 0.44 -16.81 -7.59
C SER A 259 0.63 -16.50 -6.12
N LEU A 260 -0.47 -16.42 -5.37
CA LEU A 260 -0.44 -16.31 -3.92
C LEU A 260 0.21 -17.55 -3.27
N GLY A 261 1.06 -17.35 -2.26
CA GLY A 261 1.73 -18.40 -1.52
C GLY A 261 2.92 -19.02 -2.26
N LYS A 262 3.42 -18.35 -3.29
CA LYS A 262 4.63 -18.76 -4.03
C LYS A 262 5.82 -17.84 -3.79
N GLY A 263 5.71 -16.94 -2.84
CA GLY A 263 6.69 -15.93 -2.48
C GLY A 263 6.45 -14.58 -3.16
N PRO A 264 7.07 -13.52 -2.63
CA PRO A 264 7.07 -12.18 -3.24
C PRO A 264 7.74 -12.20 -4.61
N THR A 265 7.54 -11.14 -5.39
CA THR A 265 8.19 -10.97 -6.68
C THR A 265 9.43 -10.09 -6.58
N ILE A 266 10.36 -10.25 -7.52
CA ILE A 266 11.39 -9.27 -7.83
C ILE A 266 11.22 -8.79 -9.26
N LEU A 267 11.18 -7.47 -9.43
CA LEU A 267 11.06 -6.85 -10.73
C LEU A 267 12.37 -6.95 -11.54
N ARG A 268 12.24 -7.32 -12.80
CA ARG A 268 13.27 -7.18 -13.82
C ARG A 268 12.76 -6.25 -14.94
N GLY A 269 13.44 -5.13 -15.15
CA GLY A 269 13.05 -4.14 -16.15
C GLY A 269 13.73 -2.79 -15.93
N ALA A 270 13.29 -1.77 -16.67
CA ALA A 270 13.93 -0.45 -16.66
C ALA A 270 13.88 0.25 -15.28
N ASN A 271 12.86 -0.04 -14.48
CA ASN A 271 12.70 0.55 -13.15
C ASN A 271 13.47 -0.20 -12.04
N ALA A 272 14.26 -1.22 -12.38
CA ALA A 272 15.08 -1.97 -11.44
C ALA A 272 16.53 -2.09 -11.95
N ASN A 273 17.49 -1.92 -11.04
CA ASN A 273 18.89 -2.19 -11.35
C ASN A 273 19.12 -3.70 -11.48
N ARG A 274 19.67 -4.14 -12.64
CA ARG A 274 19.84 -5.55 -12.92
C ARG A 274 20.81 -6.24 -11.96
N LYS A 275 21.93 -5.59 -11.60
CA LYS A 275 22.92 -6.18 -10.69
C LYS A 275 22.32 -6.39 -9.30
N LEU A 276 21.53 -5.43 -8.80
CA LEU A 276 20.82 -5.54 -7.52
C LEU A 276 19.78 -6.67 -7.58
N ALA A 277 18.97 -6.72 -8.63
CA ALA A 277 17.96 -7.78 -8.77
C ALA A 277 18.61 -9.18 -8.83
N ASP A 278 19.68 -9.35 -9.64
CA ASP A 278 20.42 -10.63 -9.73
C ASP A 278 21.09 -11.01 -8.39
N HIS A 279 21.54 -10.02 -7.59
CA HIS A 279 22.07 -10.26 -6.25
C HIS A 279 20.98 -10.72 -5.28
N MET A 280 19.83 -10.06 -5.28
CA MET A 280 18.68 -10.44 -4.46
C MET A 280 18.18 -11.83 -4.79
N ILE A 281 18.09 -12.20 -6.07
CA ILE A 281 17.70 -13.55 -6.51
C ILE A 281 18.67 -14.60 -5.94
N ARG A 282 19.98 -14.39 -6.10
CA ARG A 282 20.98 -15.33 -5.52
C ARG A 282 20.83 -15.49 -4.03
N LEU A 283 20.64 -14.40 -3.28
CA LEU A 283 20.41 -14.46 -1.83
C LEU A 283 19.15 -15.25 -1.48
N ALA A 284 18.06 -15.07 -2.23
CA ALA A 284 16.83 -15.83 -2.03
C ALA A 284 17.06 -17.33 -2.25
N GLU A 285 17.77 -17.70 -3.32
CA GLU A 285 18.14 -19.10 -3.61
C GLU A 285 19.03 -19.69 -2.50
N GLU A 286 20.08 -18.97 -2.09
CA GLU A 286 21.01 -19.40 -1.02
C GLU A 286 20.31 -19.58 0.32
N LYS A 287 19.33 -18.74 0.63
CA LYS A 287 18.56 -18.78 1.88
C LYS A 287 17.28 -19.60 1.78
N SER A 288 16.99 -20.19 0.61
CA SER A 288 15.76 -20.94 0.35
C SER A 288 14.49 -20.10 0.59
N ILE A 289 14.53 -18.81 0.28
CA ILE A 289 13.38 -17.91 0.36
C ILE A 289 12.56 -18.07 -0.93
N PRO A 290 11.27 -18.47 -0.84
CA PRO A 290 10.40 -18.55 -2.00
C PRO A 290 10.28 -17.18 -2.67
N HIS A 291 10.38 -17.14 -4.01
CA HIS A 291 10.25 -15.90 -4.77
C HIS A 291 9.77 -16.16 -6.20
N GLN A 292 9.24 -15.15 -6.84
CA GLN A 292 8.77 -15.17 -8.23
C GLN A 292 9.43 -14.04 -9.02
N LEU A 293 9.52 -14.22 -10.35
CA LEU A 293 10.09 -13.20 -11.22
C LEU A 293 8.98 -12.45 -11.95
N GLU A 294 9.09 -11.13 -11.95
CA GLU A 294 8.20 -10.22 -12.65
C GLU A 294 8.99 -9.38 -13.66
N ALA A 295 8.39 -9.07 -14.80
CA ALA A 295 9.05 -8.29 -15.84
C ALA A 295 8.16 -7.15 -16.34
N THR A 296 8.69 -5.92 -16.31
CA THR A 296 8.00 -4.73 -16.85
C THR A 296 9.01 -3.88 -17.63
N PRO A 297 8.70 -3.54 -18.89
CA PRO A 297 9.67 -2.83 -19.75
C PRO A 297 9.83 -1.34 -19.42
N GLY A 298 8.89 -0.74 -18.69
CA GLY A 298 8.81 0.69 -18.37
C GLY A 298 8.69 0.98 -16.90
N GLY A 299 8.05 2.09 -16.57
CA GLY A 299 7.70 2.46 -15.21
C GLY A 299 6.62 1.56 -14.63
N THR A 300 6.63 1.42 -13.31
CA THR A 300 5.75 0.48 -12.59
C THR A 300 4.52 1.15 -11.96
N GLY A 301 4.49 2.49 -11.85
CA GLY A 301 3.45 3.20 -11.12
C GLY A 301 3.62 3.17 -9.60
N THR A 302 4.73 2.63 -9.09
CA THR A 302 5.05 2.47 -7.68
C THR A 302 6.05 3.52 -7.18
N ASP A 303 6.30 3.58 -5.88
CA ASP A 303 7.34 4.42 -5.26
C ASP A 303 8.73 4.26 -5.91
N ALA A 304 9.03 3.08 -6.48
CA ALA A 304 10.28 2.85 -7.21
C ALA A 304 10.51 3.85 -8.35
N ASN A 305 9.44 4.29 -9.05
CA ASN A 305 9.55 5.28 -10.11
C ASN A 305 10.07 6.63 -9.62
N ALA A 306 9.56 7.09 -8.48
CA ALA A 306 9.97 8.38 -7.89
C ALA A 306 11.37 8.28 -7.28
N MET A 307 11.67 7.16 -6.64
CA MET A 307 12.97 6.90 -6.03
C MET A 307 14.08 6.86 -7.07
N GLN A 308 13.91 6.09 -8.15
CA GLN A 308 14.92 5.89 -9.19
C GLN A 308 15.50 7.20 -9.75
N ILE A 309 14.65 8.20 -9.92
CA ILE A 309 15.00 9.49 -10.53
C ILE A 309 15.20 10.63 -9.51
N SER A 310 15.25 10.30 -8.21
CA SER A 310 15.52 11.31 -7.19
C SER A 310 16.97 11.79 -7.27
N ARG A 311 17.19 13.12 -7.14
CA ARG A 311 18.51 13.77 -7.25
C ARG A 311 19.22 13.40 -8.57
N ALA A 312 20.39 12.74 -8.46
CA ALA A 312 21.17 12.25 -9.61
C ALA A 312 20.79 10.83 -10.04
N GLY A 313 19.75 10.27 -9.45
CA GLY A 313 19.37 8.86 -9.60
C GLY A 313 19.94 7.99 -8.48
N MET A 314 19.29 6.82 -8.25
CA MET A 314 19.79 5.81 -7.32
C MET A 314 19.64 4.40 -7.87
N ILE A 315 20.38 3.47 -7.30
CA ILE A 315 20.20 2.05 -7.58
C ILE A 315 18.87 1.60 -6.98
N THR A 316 17.94 1.14 -7.82
CA THR A 316 16.57 0.88 -7.39
C THR A 316 16.20 -0.58 -7.61
N GLY A 317 15.47 -1.16 -6.66
CA GLY A 317 14.79 -2.45 -6.73
C GLY A 317 13.30 -2.29 -6.43
N LEU A 318 12.51 -3.29 -6.84
CA LEU A 318 11.10 -3.39 -6.49
C LEU A 318 10.77 -4.83 -6.14
N VAL A 319 10.24 -5.01 -4.93
CA VAL A 319 9.69 -6.29 -4.44
C VAL A 319 8.17 -6.16 -4.42
N GLY A 320 7.49 -7.11 -5.06
CA GLY A 320 6.02 -7.14 -5.13
C GLY A 320 5.43 -8.21 -4.21
N VAL A 321 4.41 -7.87 -3.44
CA VAL A 321 3.58 -8.84 -2.73
C VAL A 321 2.40 -9.21 -3.63
N PRO A 322 2.26 -10.48 -4.07
CA PRO A 322 1.14 -10.88 -4.92
C PRO A 322 -0.20 -10.62 -4.26
N LEU A 323 -1.11 -9.95 -4.97
CA LEU A 323 -2.40 -9.51 -4.49
C LEU A 323 -3.48 -9.76 -5.55
N ARG A 324 -4.63 -10.25 -5.14
CA ARG A 324 -5.83 -10.36 -6.00
C ARG A 324 -6.77 -9.21 -5.74
N TYR A 325 -7.44 -8.76 -6.80
CA TYR A 325 -8.53 -7.78 -6.73
C TYR A 325 -8.07 -6.39 -6.24
N MET A 326 -6.89 -5.96 -6.67
CA MET A 326 -6.33 -4.63 -6.38
C MET A 326 -7.35 -3.52 -6.61
N HIS A 327 -7.31 -2.49 -5.77
CA HIS A 327 -8.22 -1.34 -5.81
C HIS A 327 -9.70 -1.68 -5.64
N THR A 328 -9.99 -2.76 -4.90
CA THR A 328 -11.34 -3.13 -4.48
C THR A 328 -11.44 -3.22 -2.96
N PRO A 329 -12.65 -3.24 -2.37
CA PRO A 329 -12.77 -3.39 -0.92
C PRO A 329 -12.31 -4.75 -0.38
N GLY A 330 -12.09 -5.75 -1.25
CA GLY A 330 -11.80 -7.13 -0.87
C GLY A 330 -10.52 -7.68 -1.48
N GLU A 331 -9.41 -6.98 -1.29
CA GLU A 331 -8.09 -7.43 -1.71
C GLU A 331 -7.65 -8.68 -0.93
N ILE A 332 -6.99 -9.63 -1.61
CA ILE A 332 -6.55 -10.89 -0.99
C ILE A 332 -5.04 -11.07 -1.17
N ILE A 333 -4.36 -11.37 -0.06
CA ILE A 333 -2.93 -11.71 -0.03
C ILE A 333 -2.69 -13.08 0.63
N SER A 334 -1.46 -13.58 0.51
CA SER A 334 -0.89 -14.63 1.36
C SER A 334 0.05 -13.98 2.39
N LEU A 335 -0.16 -14.27 3.67
CA LEU A 335 0.69 -13.73 4.75
C LEU A 335 2.12 -14.26 4.65
N SER A 336 2.31 -15.48 4.17
CA SER A 336 3.65 -16.04 3.96
C SER A 336 4.43 -15.30 2.86
N ASP A 337 3.77 -14.76 1.84
CA ASP A 337 4.46 -13.97 0.81
C ASP A 337 5.01 -12.66 1.41
N ALA A 338 4.25 -12.01 2.27
CA ALA A 338 4.69 -10.80 2.96
C ALA A 338 5.83 -11.09 3.96
N ASP A 339 5.74 -12.19 4.71
CA ASP A 339 6.77 -12.63 5.67
C ASP A 339 8.09 -12.95 4.96
N ASN A 340 8.01 -13.67 3.83
CA ASN A 340 9.17 -13.94 2.97
C ASN A 340 9.76 -12.66 2.37
N ALA A 341 8.94 -11.66 2.01
CA ALA A 341 9.43 -10.37 1.53
C ALA A 341 10.23 -9.64 2.61
N ALA A 342 9.74 -9.62 3.85
CA ALA A 342 10.44 -8.99 4.97
C ALA A 342 11.78 -9.67 5.26
N GLU A 343 11.82 -11.00 5.25
CA GLU A 343 13.05 -11.77 5.42
C GLU A 343 14.05 -11.51 4.28
N TRP A 344 13.55 -11.52 3.04
CA TRP A 344 14.39 -11.26 1.87
C TRP A 344 15.04 -9.89 1.91
N LEU A 345 14.28 -8.86 2.25
CA LEU A 345 14.80 -7.50 2.40
C LEU A 345 15.81 -7.38 3.55
N ALA A 346 15.56 -8.05 4.67
CA ALA A 346 16.48 -8.03 5.80
C ALA A 346 17.84 -8.62 5.44
N VAL A 347 17.87 -9.82 4.84
CA VAL A 347 19.13 -10.46 4.40
C VAL A 347 19.81 -9.69 3.28
N THR A 348 19.04 -9.06 2.38
CA THR A 348 19.57 -8.18 1.35
C THR A 348 20.28 -6.99 1.99
N CYS A 349 19.61 -6.24 2.86
CA CYS A 349 20.21 -5.07 3.52
C CYS A 349 21.45 -5.42 4.34
N ALA A 350 21.46 -6.57 5.02
CA ALA A 350 22.60 -7.04 5.79
C ALA A 350 23.81 -7.43 4.90
N SER A 351 23.56 -7.79 3.65
CA SER A 351 24.61 -8.18 2.70
C SER A 351 25.29 -6.99 2.00
N LEU A 352 24.66 -5.81 2.00
CA LEU A 352 25.18 -4.64 1.28
C LEU A 352 26.34 -3.99 2.01
N GLY A 353 27.41 -3.68 1.30
CA GLY A 353 28.63 -3.07 1.79
C GLY A 353 29.09 -1.86 0.97
N SER A 354 29.92 -1.01 1.55
CA SER A 354 30.46 0.20 0.89
C SER A 354 31.39 -0.08 -0.31
N GLY A 355 31.81 -1.34 -0.50
CA GLY A 355 32.65 -1.77 -1.62
C GLY A 355 31.86 -2.29 -2.83
N ASP A 356 30.54 -2.37 -2.72
CA ASP A 356 29.70 -2.90 -3.80
C ASP A 356 29.55 -1.90 -4.94
N ASP A 357 29.79 -2.33 -6.15
CA ASP A 357 29.56 -1.54 -7.36
C ASP A 357 28.30 -2.02 -8.12
N TRP A 358 27.23 -1.27 -7.96
CA TRP A 358 25.94 -1.49 -8.61
C TRP A 358 25.77 -0.69 -9.90
N THR A 359 26.80 0.08 -10.31
CA THR A 359 26.77 0.84 -11.58
C THR A 359 26.56 -0.10 -12.75
N PRO A 360 25.60 0.14 -13.66
CA PRO A 360 25.25 -0.72 -14.79
C PRO A 360 26.42 -1.08 -15.71
#